data_14d554cf2bfd176f9f70af09b0c231eb
#
_entry.id   14d554cf2bfd176f9f70af09b0c231eb
#
_cell.length_a   1.000
_cell.length_b   1.000
_cell.length_c   1.000
_cell.angle_alpha   90.00
_cell.angle_beta   90.00
_cell.angle_gamma   90.00
#
_symmetry.space_group_name_H-M   'P 1'
#
loop_
_entity.id
_entity.type
_entity.pdbx_description
1 polymer ?
#
loop_
_entity_poly.entity_id
_entity_poly.type
_entity_poly.pdbx_seq_one_letter_code
_entity_poly.pdbx_strand_id
1 'polypeptide(L)'
;MDWGYYAKPSKTFCQGMVNKQCSFPRGKVLGGSAVSNVMVYHRASPLDYDFWASSGNDGWSYKEVLPYFIKSERIQIDEYDHGYHGTNGPLRVNYTAPHSTVSEPFFRACEEKGLKRIDYNGKDTLGVSRVQFNINFNKRDNSAHAFLDPIIDIRSNLRVLLNAFAIKVLLKGSTAEGVEFVKDCKRYIVKARKEVILSSGSINSPQLLMVSGIGPREELNKHKIEVKNELPVGRHMKDHTMFFNLVFRSNEVAPNKTLRENLERYIKGETPLTNALGVENVAFINTKTPGKGLPDIELITSPPPLGVANKLQSILFFNFDSDVSKVFDGYNPLTDFSIYVVLLNPKSIGSVTLQSKNPIDFPVIDLNYFSDPNNEDIETMYQGVKYVLSLSKTRAFRDINATFIGHQLGCEDLKKNGSEREYWYCALRQFSTTIFHPMSTTRMGRSPKESVVDSKCLVHRTKNLRVVDAGVIPNIIRGHPNAPIYMIAEKISDEIKKYYGEL
;
A
#
# COMPACT_ATOMS: atom_id res chain seq x y z
N MET A 1 -1.01 4.23 17.90
CA MET A 1 -1.03 4.96 16.62
C MET A 1 -1.63 4.15 15.47
N ASP A 2 -2.27 3.02 15.76
CA ASP A 2 -2.92 2.12 14.79
C ASP A 2 -4.43 2.01 15.10
N TRP A 3 -5.26 1.83 14.06
CA TRP A 3 -6.67 1.53 14.21
C TRP A 3 -6.91 0.13 14.77
N GLY A 4 -6.00 -0.82 14.54
CA GLY A 4 -6.11 -2.21 14.99
C GLY A 4 -7.14 -3.02 14.20
N TYR A 5 -7.26 -2.77 12.89
CA TYR A 5 -8.17 -3.54 12.04
C TYR A 5 -7.63 -4.94 11.75
N TYR A 6 -8.56 -5.87 11.60
CA TYR A 6 -8.34 -7.20 11.05
C TYR A 6 -9.30 -7.43 9.90
N ALA A 7 -8.84 -8.14 8.88
CA ALA A 7 -9.70 -8.57 7.81
C ALA A 7 -10.68 -9.65 8.28
N LYS A 8 -11.79 -9.81 7.59
CA LYS A 8 -12.72 -10.92 7.77
C LYS A 8 -11.98 -12.26 7.64
N PRO A 9 -12.30 -13.28 8.49
CA PRO A 9 -11.71 -14.61 8.35
C PRO A 9 -11.88 -15.18 6.94
N SER A 10 -10.83 -15.76 6.40
CA SER A 10 -10.82 -16.29 5.03
C SER A 10 -10.70 -17.83 5.02
N LYS A 11 -11.20 -18.44 3.94
CA LYS A 11 -10.98 -19.87 3.63
C LYS A 11 -9.90 -20.09 2.56
N THR A 12 -9.43 -19.03 1.92
CA THR A 12 -8.55 -19.13 0.74
C THR A 12 -7.20 -18.46 0.90
N PHE A 13 -7.00 -17.64 1.92
CA PHE A 13 -5.73 -16.93 2.21
C PHE A 13 -5.61 -16.67 3.71
N CYS A 14 -4.46 -16.18 4.18
CA CYS A 14 -4.14 -15.99 5.61
C CYS A 14 -4.41 -17.22 6.47
N GLN A 15 -4.25 -18.43 5.92
CA GLN A 15 -4.59 -19.66 6.61
C GLN A 15 -3.67 -19.95 7.81
N GLY A 16 -2.43 -19.40 7.78
CA GLY A 16 -1.45 -19.50 8.89
C GLY A 16 -1.57 -18.39 9.93
N MET A 17 -2.59 -17.53 9.86
CA MET A 17 -2.81 -16.45 10.81
C MET A 17 -3.84 -16.83 11.86
N VAL A 18 -3.74 -16.20 13.04
CA VAL A 18 -4.71 -16.38 14.14
C VAL A 18 -6.12 -16.09 13.62
N ASN A 19 -7.06 -16.97 13.88
CA ASN A 19 -8.44 -16.94 13.40
C ASN A 19 -8.56 -16.86 11.86
N LYS A 20 -7.51 -17.18 11.10
CA LYS A 20 -7.43 -17.03 9.63
C LYS A 20 -7.72 -15.60 9.17
N GLN A 21 -7.25 -14.64 9.94
CA GLN A 21 -7.45 -13.22 9.74
C GLN A 21 -6.11 -12.52 9.49
N CYS A 22 -5.99 -11.83 8.36
CA CYS A 22 -4.88 -10.94 8.14
C CYS A 22 -4.99 -9.72 9.07
N SER A 23 -3.89 -9.34 9.71
CA SER A 23 -3.74 -8.01 10.31
C SER A 23 -3.86 -6.92 9.23
N PHE A 24 -4.52 -5.81 9.58
CA PHE A 24 -4.76 -4.72 8.62
C PHE A 24 -4.45 -3.35 9.23
N PRO A 25 -3.19 -3.09 9.65
CA PRO A 25 -2.81 -1.86 10.31
C PRO A 25 -3.06 -0.62 9.44
N ARG A 26 -3.67 0.40 10.03
CA ARG A 26 -3.90 1.72 9.44
C ARG A 26 -3.54 2.82 10.43
N GLY A 27 -2.89 3.87 9.96
CA GLY A 27 -2.47 4.96 10.84
C GLY A 27 -3.65 5.71 11.47
N LYS A 28 -3.71 5.71 12.81
CA LYS A 28 -4.63 6.53 13.64
C LYS A 28 -3.84 7.68 14.27
N VAL A 29 -3.38 8.58 13.43
CA VAL A 29 -2.48 9.67 13.77
C VAL A 29 -2.58 10.77 12.73
N LEU A 30 -2.20 12.01 13.09
CA LEU A 30 -2.05 13.10 12.11
C LEU A 30 -1.04 12.69 11.04
N GLY A 31 -1.42 12.79 9.77
CA GLY A 31 -0.65 12.25 8.64
C GLY A 31 -1.06 10.83 8.22
N GLY A 32 -1.98 10.18 8.97
CA GLY A 32 -2.57 8.89 8.60
C GLY A 32 -1.55 7.78 8.40
N SER A 33 -1.79 6.89 7.44
CA SER A 33 -0.91 5.73 7.17
C SER A 33 0.47 6.11 6.61
N ALA A 34 0.69 7.36 6.16
CA ALA A 34 2.03 7.81 5.77
C ALA A 34 3.01 7.87 6.96
N VAL A 35 2.48 7.95 8.20
CA VAL A 35 3.29 7.93 9.43
C VAL A 35 3.70 6.52 9.85
N SER A 36 2.93 5.49 9.46
CA SER A 36 3.13 4.10 9.91
C SER A 36 3.51 3.12 8.80
N ASN A 37 3.54 3.56 7.53
CA ASN A 37 3.91 2.73 6.38
C ASN A 37 5.42 2.39 6.32
N VAL A 38 5.83 1.68 5.28
CA VAL A 38 7.25 1.32 5.04
C VAL A 38 7.98 2.39 4.23
N MET A 39 7.38 3.56 4.02
CA MET A 39 7.93 4.75 3.35
C MET A 39 8.28 4.57 1.86
N VAL A 40 8.00 3.46 1.23
CA VAL A 40 8.29 3.26 -0.20
C VAL A 40 7.60 4.33 -1.04
N TYR A 41 8.39 5.02 -1.85
CA TYR A 41 7.93 6.01 -2.82
C TYR A 41 7.91 5.37 -4.21
N HIS A 42 6.73 5.10 -4.73
CA HIS A 42 6.55 4.47 -6.05
C HIS A 42 5.36 5.10 -6.76
N ARG A 43 5.56 5.52 -8.00
CA ARG A 43 4.54 6.20 -8.81
C ARG A 43 3.65 5.26 -9.61
N ALA A 44 3.94 3.97 -9.61
CA ALA A 44 3.34 2.96 -10.49
C ALA A 44 3.68 3.19 -11.99
N SER A 45 3.04 2.45 -12.88
CA SER A 45 3.32 2.56 -14.31
C SER A 45 2.59 3.73 -14.96
N PRO A 46 3.22 4.48 -15.90
CA PRO A 46 2.53 5.46 -16.73
C PRO A 46 1.24 4.94 -17.37
N LEU A 47 1.25 3.69 -17.82
CA LEU A 47 0.09 3.06 -18.47
C LEU A 47 -1.09 2.79 -17.50
N ASP A 48 -0.87 2.77 -16.19
CA ASP A 48 -1.98 2.69 -15.24
C ASP A 48 -2.82 3.97 -15.30
N TYR A 49 -2.19 5.14 -15.37
CA TYR A 49 -2.86 6.44 -15.48
C TYR A 49 -3.51 6.67 -16.84
N ASP A 50 -2.84 6.24 -17.93
CA ASP A 50 -3.42 6.30 -19.27
C ASP A 50 -4.65 5.42 -19.36
N PHE A 51 -4.66 4.28 -18.66
CA PHE A 51 -5.85 3.45 -18.51
C PHE A 51 -6.95 4.16 -17.72
N TRP A 52 -6.62 4.92 -16.65
CA TRP A 52 -7.62 5.70 -15.94
C TRP A 52 -8.31 6.71 -16.87
N ALA A 53 -7.54 7.47 -17.64
CA ALA A 53 -8.07 8.43 -18.60
C ALA A 53 -8.94 7.75 -19.67
N SER A 54 -8.45 6.69 -20.30
CA SER A 54 -9.19 5.96 -21.36
C SER A 54 -10.46 5.28 -20.82
N SER A 55 -10.50 4.96 -19.52
CA SER A 55 -11.68 4.44 -18.83
C SER A 55 -12.72 5.53 -18.48
N GLY A 56 -12.47 6.76 -18.92
CA GLY A 56 -13.43 7.86 -18.79
C GLY A 56 -13.17 8.81 -17.65
N ASN A 57 -11.98 8.84 -17.11
CA ASN A 57 -11.56 9.83 -16.13
C ASN A 57 -10.69 10.89 -16.81
N ASP A 58 -11.33 11.86 -17.43
CA ASP A 58 -10.66 12.94 -18.17
C ASP A 58 -9.72 13.73 -17.22
N GLY A 59 -8.52 14.03 -17.70
CA GLY A 59 -7.50 14.74 -16.93
C GLY A 59 -6.61 13.83 -16.07
N TRP A 60 -6.69 12.50 -16.21
CA TRP A 60 -5.93 11.54 -15.39
C TRP A 60 -4.94 10.70 -16.19
N SER A 61 -4.57 11.07 -17.44
CA SER A 61 -3.47 10.43 -18.15
C SER A 61 -2.13 10.72 -17.46
N TYR A 62 -1.12 9.87 -17.71
CA TYR A 62 0.19 10.07 -17.10
C TYR A 62 0.78 11.45 -17.39
N LYS A 63 0.65 11.93 -18.63
CA LYS A 63 1.09 13.28 -19.03
C LYS A 63 0.43 14.37 -18.16
N GLU A 64 -0.82 14.21 -17.77
CA GLU A 64 -1.58 15.20 -17.00
C GLU A 64 -1.32 15.10 -15.49
N VAL A 65 -0.94 13.92 -14.97
CA VAL A 65 -0.68 13.73 -13.54
C VAL A 65 0.80 13.84 -13.17
N LEU A 66 1.73 13.65 -14.10
CA LEU A 66 3.17 13.76 -13.86
C LEU A 66 3.57 15.10 -13.23
N PRO A 67 3.01 16.26 -13.65
CA PRO A 67 3.34 17.55 -13.02
C PRO A 67 3.02 17.60 -11.52
N TYR A 68 2.01 16.85 -11.05
CA TYR A 68 1.62 16.81 -9.64
C TYR A 68 2.52 15.86 -8.82
N PHE A 69 3.08 14.82 -9.44
CA PHE A 69 4.17 14.04 -8.83
C PHE A 69 5.41 14.92 -8.65
N ILE A 70 5.81 15.63 -9.70
CA ILE A 70 6.96 16.55 -9.67
C ILE A 70 6.74 17.66 -8.64
N LYS A 71 5.53 18.23 -8.55
CA LYS A 71 5.17 19.29 -7.61
C LYS A 71 5.35 18.87 -6.15
N SER A 72 4.99 17.63 -5.81
CA SER A 72 5.08 17.15 -4.43
C SER A 72 6.48 16.68 -4.02
N GLU A 73 7.32 16.28 -4.96
CA GLU A 73 8.58 15.60 -4.71
C GLU A 73 9.78 16.54 -4.56
N ARG A 74 10.69 16.14 -3.66
CA ARG A 74 12.06 16.64 -3.58
C ARG A 74 13.03 15.47 -3.60
N ILE A 75 13.49 15.07 -4.79
CA ILE A 75 14.47 14.00 -4.93
C ILE A 75 15.83 14.42 -4.36
N GLN A 76 16.45 13.51 -3.62
CA GLN A 76 17.77 13.66 -3.01
C GLN A 76 18.71 12.50 -3.41
N ILE A 77 18.39 11.86 -4.52
CA ILE A 77 19.17 10.77 -5.13
C ILE A 77 19.95 11.37 -6.29
N ASP A 78 21.22 11.01 -6.43
CA ASP A 78 22.11 11.62 -7.43
C ASP A 78 21.84 11.12 -8.86
N GLU A 79 21.45 9.82 -8.99
CA GLU A 79 21.18 9.19 -10.30
C GLU A 79 19.68 8.90 -10.46
N TYR A 80 19.04 9.62 -11.37
CA TYR A 80 17.62 9.48 -11.71
C TYR A 80 17.31 9.89 -13.14
N ASP A 81 16.19 9.48 -13.69
CA ASP A 81 15.73 9.86 -15.03
C ASP A 81 15.28 11.35 -15.05
N HIS A 82 16.01 12.19 -15.78
CA HIS A 82 15.68 13.62 -15.90
C HIS A 82 14.31 13.83 -16.56
N GLY A 83 13.60 14.84 -16.07
CA GLY A 83 12.25 15.19 -16.55
C GLY A 83 11.12 14.43 -15.83
N TYR A 84 11.44 13.42 -15.03
CA TYR A 84 10.45 12.68 -14.24
C TYR A 84 10.38 13.12 -12.78
N HIS A 85 11.41 13.74 -12.24
CA HIS A 85 11.53 14.03 -10.81
C HIS A 85 11.47 15.52 -10.48
N GLY A 86 10.94 15.79 -9.27
CA GLY A 86 10.91 17.13 -8.68
C GLY A 86 12.06 17.35 -7.70
N THR A 87 12.61 18.57 -7.68
CA THR A 87 13.73 18.95 -6.80
C THR A 87 13.33 19.92 -5.71
N ASN A 88 12.12 20.51 -5.78
CA ASN A 88 11.68 21.62 -4.92
C ASN A 88 10.41 21.32 -4.11
N GLY A 89 9.80 20.15 -4.28
CA GLY A 89 8.59 19.80 -3.56
C GLY A 89 8.82 19.62 -2.05
N PRO A 90 7.75 19.54 -1.26
CA PRO A 90 7.85 19.41 0.19
C PRO A 90 8.26 18.02 0.66
N LEU A 91 7.92 16.95 -0.10
CA LEU A 91 8.13 15.57 0.27
C LEU A 91 9.49 15.04 -0.23
N ARG A 92 10.37 14.68 0.66
CA ARG A 92 11.72 14.24 0.33
C ARG A 92 11.75 12.75 -0.02
N VAL A 93 12.58 12.44 -1.02
CA VAL A 93 12.79 11.07 -1.52
C VAL A 93 14.27 10.77 -1.56
N ASN A 94 14.70 9.69 -0.89
CA ASN A 94 16.09 9.28 -0.81
C ASN A 94 16.23 7.76 -0.66
N TYR A 95 17.44 7.25 -0.73
CA TYR A 95 17.79 5.87 -0.39
C TYR A 95 18.08 5.71 1.11
N THR A 96 17.93 4.48 1.62
CA THR A 96 18.49 4.11 2.93
C THR A 96 20.00 3.84 2.80
N ALA A 97 20.75 4.04 3.88
CA ALA A 97 22.20 3.81 3.94
C ALA A 97 22.64 3.27 5.33
N PRO A 98 23.65 2.40 5.37
CA PRO A 98 24.32 1.73 4.26
C PRO A 98 23.46 0.62 3.66
N HIS A 99 23.85 0.15 2.47
CA HIS A 99 23.22 -1.01 1.83
C HIS A 99 23.74 -2.32 2.45
N SER A 100 22.90 -3.36 2.38
CA SER A 100 23.27 -4.70 2.83
C SER A 100 24.26 -5.38 1.88
N THR A 101 24.96 -6.40 2.39
CA THR A 101 25.88 -7.22 1.59
C THR A 101 25.17 -8.05 0.52
N VAL A 102 23.86 -8.33 0.69
CA VAL A 102 23.07 -9.08 -0.28
C VAL A 102 22.46 -8.23 -1.40
N SER A 103 22.58 -6.90 -1.31
CA SER A 103 22.00 -5.97 -2.28
C SER A 103 22.61 -6.13 -3.67
N GLU A 104 23.92 -6.05 -3.80
CA GLU A 104 24.61 -6.19 -5.08
C GLU A 104 24.48 -7.60 -5.68
N PRO A 105 24.61 -8.71 -4.93
CA PRO A 105 24.28 -10.03 -5.42
C PRO A 105 22.86 -10.16 -5.99
N PHE A 106 21.86 -9.53 -5.38
CA PHE A 106 20.49 -9.54 -5.91
C PHE A 106 20.39 -8.80 -7.25
N PHE A 107 21.03 -7.63 -7.40
CA PHE A 107 21.09 -6.91 -8.67
C PHE A 107 21.68 -7.77 -9.77
N ARG A 108 22.87 -8.35 -9.54
CA ARG A 108 23.55 -9.22 -10.51
C ARG A 108 22.72 -10.44 -10.87
N ALA A 109 22.06 -11.07 -9.90
CA ALA A 109 21.18 -12.20 -10.17
C ALA A 109 20.00 -11.81 -11.06
N CYS A 110 19.43 -10.63 -10.88
CA CYS A 110 18.37 -10.10 -11.74
C CYS A 110 18.91 -9.75 -13.14
N GLU A 111 20.11 -9.18 -13.24
CA GLU A 111 20.77 -8.88 -14.51
C GLU A 111 21.09 -10.16 -15.31
N GLU A 112 21.55 -11.22 -14.67
CA GLU A 112 21.74 -12.54 -15.29
C GLU A 112 20.41 -13.15 -15.80
N LYS A 113 19.26 -12.72 -15.23
CA LYS A 113 17.93 -13.09 -15.69
C LYS A 113 17.37 -12.12 -16.75
N GLY A 114 18.17 -11.16 -17.22
CA GLY A 114 17.83 -10.22 -18.28
C GLY A 114 17.13 -8.93 -17.84
N LEU A 115 17.02 -8.66 -16.54
CA LEU A 115 16.53 -7.37 -16.05
C LEU A 115 17.63 -6.30 -16.15
N LYS A 116 17.22 -5.05 -16.38
CA LYS A 116 18.11 -3.87 -16.33
C LYS A 116 17.99 -3.17 -14.98
N ARG A 117 19.04 -2.49 -14.56
CA ARG A 117 18.92 -1.50 -13.49
C ARG A 117 18.17 -0.28 -14.02
N ILE A 118 17.20 0.18 -13.31
CA ILE A 118 16.31 1.27 -13.71
C ILE A 118 16.06 2.24 -12.56
N ASP A 119 15.66 3.45 -12.92
CA ASP A 119 14.86 4.30 -12.06
C ASP A 119 13.39 3.94 -12.26
N TYR A 120 12.81 3.21 -11.30
CA TYR A 120 11.43 2.70 -11.44
C TYR A 120 10.34 3.79 -11.31
N ASN A 121 10.72 5.01 -10.95
CA ASN A 121 9.86 6.20 -11.00
C ASN A 121 10.13 7.08 -12.25
N GLY A 122 11.04 6.65 -13.11
CA GLY A 122 11.41 7.27 -14.37
C GLY A 122 10.62 6.72 -15.56
N LYS A 123 11.34 6.51 -16.67
CA LYS A 123 10.74 6.07 -17.96
C LYS A 123 10.45 4.58 -18.04
N ASP A 124 11.22 3.74 -17.34
CA ASP A 124 11.17 2.29 -17.41
C ASP A 124 10.47 1.71 -16.17
N THR A 125 9.60 0.72 -16.37
CA THR A 125 8.81 0.08 -15.30
C THR A 125 9.11 -1.41 -15.11
N LEU A 126 9.93 -2.02 -15.99
CA LEU A 126 10.40 -3.40 -15.88
C LEU A 126 11.90 -3.40 -15.65
N GLY A 127 12.34 -3.89 -14.52
CA GLY A 127 13.76 -3.89 -14.15
C GLY A 127 13.99 -4.08 -12.67
N VAL A 128 15.21 -3.83 -12.23
CA VAL A 128 15.62 -3.92 -10.81
C VAL A 128 16.15 -2.58 -10.33
N SER A 129 15.84 -2.22 -9.09
CA SER A 129 16.23 -0.93 -8.50
C SER A 129 16.38 -1.02 -6.99
N ARG A 130 17.07 -0.03 -6.42
CA ARG A 130 16.98 0.24 -4.98
C ARG A 130 15.64 0.88 -4.67
N VAL A 131 15.11 0.60 -3.46
CA VAL A 131 13.88 1.24 -3.01
C VAL A 131 14.12 2.71 -2.72
N GLN A 132 13.32 3.57 -3.34
CA GLN A 132 13.25 5.00 -3.04
C GLN A 132 12.28 5.20 -1.88
N PHE A 133 12.69 5.95 -0.86
CA PHE A 133 11.92 6.12 0.37
C PHE A 133 11.59 7.58 0.64
N ASN A 134 10.43 7.81 1.27
CA ASN A 134 10.11 9.10 1.86
C ASN A 134 10.93 9.32 3.14
N ILE A 135 12.14 9.81 2.98
CA ILE A 135 13.12 10.05 4.04
C ILE A 135 13.72 11.45 3.89
N ASN A 136 13.80 12.14 5.01
CA ASN A 136 14.54 13.39 5.19
C ASN A 136 15.75 13.12 6.10
N PHE A 137 16.96 13.11 5.54
CA PHE A 137 18.16 12.59 6.19
C PHE A 137 17.93 11.13 6.64
N ASN A 138 17.85 10.89 7.93
CA ASN A 138 17.62 9.59 8.54
C ASN A 138 16.21 9.41 9.14
N LYS A 139 15.30 10.36 8.92
CA LYS A 139 13.96 10.36 9.49
C LYS A 139 12.91 10.12 8.41
N ARG A 140 11.85 9.41 8.77
CA ARG A 140 10.63 9.34 7.97
C ARG A 140 10.15 10.74 7.58
N ASP A 141 9.88 10.95 6.29
CA ASP A 141 9.11 12.08 5.80
C ASP A 141 7.68 11.61 5.49
N ASN A 142 6.68 12.42 5.82
CA ASN A 142 5.27 12.03 5.71
C ASN A 142 4.38 13.26 5.47
N SER A 143 3.10 13.04 5.25
CA SER A 143 2.15 14.11 4.92
C SER A 143 2.05 15.20 5.99
N ALA A 144 2.06 14.87 7.27
CA ALA A 144 2.03 15.89 8.32
C ALA A 144 3.30 16.72 8.31
N HIS A 145 4.46 16.07 8.31
CA HIS A 145 5.76 16.74 8.35
C HIS A 145 6.04 17.56 7.09
N ALA A 146 5.72 17.03 5.90
CA ALA A 146 6.03 17.71 4.65
C ALA A 146 5.05 18.85 4.30
N PHE A 147 3.75 18.69 4.61
CA PHE A 147 2.71 19.61 4.14
C PHE A 147 2.03 20.44 5.22
N LEU A 148 2.00 19.96 6.48
CA LEU A 148 1.27 20.62 7.54
C LEU A 148 2.19 21.36 8.51
N ASP A 149 3.24 20.72 9.02
CA ASP A 149 4.16 21.35 10.00
C ASP A 149 4.72 22.70 9.52
N PRO A 150 5.08 22.90 8.22
CA PRO A 150 5.62 24.17 7.77
C PRO A 150 4.62 25.33 7.80
N ILE A 151 3.31 25.06 7.89
CA ILE A 151 2.27 26.09 7.72
C ILE A 151 1.30 26.20 8.89
N ILE A 152 1.26 25.23 9.81
CA ILE A 152 0.23 25.15 10.85
C ILE A 152 0.25 26.36 11.79
N ASP A 153 1.42 26.86 12.12
CA ASP A 153 1.59 27.99 13.05
C ASP A 153 1.52 29.36 12.35
N ILE A 154 1.67 29.42 11.02
CA ILE A 154 1.72 30.68 10.26
C ILE A 154 0.40 31.00 9.54
N ARG A 155 -0.43 29.99 9.25
CA ARG A 155 -1.71 30.19 8.55
C ARG A 155 -2.88 30.38 9.51
N SER A 156 -3.27 31.63 9.74
CA SER A 156 -4.37 31.99 10.64
C SER A 156 -5.75 31.45 10.20
N ASN A 157 -5.91 31.13 8.92
CA ASN A 157 -7.14 30.54 8.36
C ASN A 157 -7.15 29.00 8.36
N LEU A 158 -6.11 28.34 8.87
CA LEU A 158 -6.05 26.90 9.03
C LEU A 158 -6.35 26.52 10.49
N ARG A 159 -7.27 25.56 10.69
CA ARG A 159 -7.59 24.98 11.99
C ARG A 159 -7.48 23.46 11.92
N VAL A 160 -6.65 22.88 12.78
CA VAL A 160 -6.49 21.43 12.92
C VAL A 160 -7.08 21.01 14.26
N LEU A 161 -8.07 20.12 14.24
CA LEU A 161 -8.72 19.59 15.42
C LEU A 161 -8.35 18.12 15.61
N LEU A 162 -7.51 17.85 16.60
CA LEU A 162 -7.09 16.49 16.97
C LEU A 162 -8.10 15.83 17.91
N ASN A 163 -8.07 14.47 17.96
CA ASN A 163 -8.95 13.65 18.78
C ASN A 163 -10.44 13.94 18.52
N ALA A 164 -10.78 14.28 17.28
CA ALA A 164 -12.14 14.51 16.81
C ALA A 164 -12.52 13.41 15.82
N PHE A 165 -13.44 12.54 16.22
CA PHE A 165 -13.89 11.41 15.43
C PHE A 165 -15.15 11.78 14.63
N ALA A 166 -15.02 11.92 13.30
CA ALA A 166 -16.15 12.21 12.43
C ALA A 166 -17.09 11.00 12.37
N ILE A 167 -18.37 11.24 12.66
CA ILE A 167 -19.40 10.19 12.76
C ILE A 167 -20.48 10.29 11.71
N LYS A 168 -20.66 11.45 11.06
CA LYS A 168 -21.68 11.65 10.04
C LYS A 168 -21.40 12.86 9.17
N VAL A 169 -21.65 12.74 7.86
CA VAL A 169 -21.80 13.88 6.95
C VAL A 169 -23.24 14.37 7.04
N LEU A 170 -23.43 15.65 7.26
CA LEU A 170 -24.74 16.27 7.37
C LEU A 170 -25.20 16.69 5.97
N LEU A 171 -26.34 16.12 5.54
CA LEU A 171 -26.93 16.36 4.23
C LEU A 171 -28.29 17.02 4.38
N LYS A 172 -28.53 18.11 3.60
CA LYS A 172 -29.84 18.69 3.36
C LYS A 172 -30.22 18.42 1.91
N GLY A 173 -31.15 17.48 1.72
CA GLY A 173 -31.36 16.88 0.40
C GLY A 173 -30.09 16.23 -0.12
N SER A 174 -29.61 16.68 -1.28
CA SER A 174 -28.35 16.22 -1.89
C SER A 174 -27.12 17.08 -1.54
N THR A 175 -27.27 18.14 -0.73
CA THR A 175 -26.18 19.08 -0.44
C THR A 175 -25.51 18.75 0.91
N ALA A 176 -24.20 18.61 0.93
CA ALA A 176 -23.44 18.50 2.17
C ALA A 176 -23.28 19.88 2.82
N GLU A 177 -23.70 20.00 4.08
CA GLU A 177 -23.68 21.24 4.86
C GLU A 177 -22.69 21.23 6.02
N GLY A 178 -22.10 20.07 6.36
CA GLY A 178 -21.18 19.96 7.46
C GLY A 178 -20.91 18.53 7.90
N VAL A 179 -20.26 18.40 9.06
CA VAL A 179 -19.90 17.13 9.66
C VAL A 179 -20.26 17.12 11.15
N GLU A 180 -20.83 16.01 11.61
CA GLU A 180 -20.96 15.69 13.02
C GLU A 180 -19.75 14.87 13.47
N PHE A 181 -19.17 15.21 14.62
CA PHE A 181 -18.02 14.51 15.17
C PHE A 181 -18.12 14.39 16.69
N VAL A 182 -17.39 13.43 17.26
CA VAL A 182 -17.24 13.23 18.72
C VAL A 182 -15.85 13.67 19.14
N LYS A 183 -15.78 14.48 20.20
CA LYS A 183 -14.55 14.83 20.91
C LYS A 183 -14.85 14.87 22.40
N ASP A 184 -13.98 14.29 23.22
CA ASP A 184 -14.10 14.23 24.67
C ASP A 184 -15.50 13.75 25.11
N CYS A 185 -15.97 12.66 24.49
CA CYS A 185 -17.29 12.03 24.69
C CYS A 185 -18.50 12.95 24.40
N LYS A 186 -18.30 14.10 23.77
CA LYS A 186 -19.37 15.04 23.38
C LYS A 186 -19.51 15.09 21.86
N ARG A 187 -20.74 15.31 21.40
CA ARG A 187 -21.04 15.50 19.97
C ARG A 187 -20.98 16.97 19.61
N TYR A 188 -20.39 17.24 18.47
CA TYR A 188 -20.26 18.58 17.91
C TYR A 188 -20.65 18.57 16.43
N ILE A 189 -21.07 19.72 15.93
CA ILE A 189 -21.36 19.95 14.52
C ILE A 189 -20.49 21.10 14.04
N VAL A 190 -19.82 20.88 12.91
CA VAL A 190 -19.15 21.93 12.14
C VAL A 190 -19.83 22.08 10.80
N LYS A 191 -20.23 23.31 10.45
CA LYS A 191 -20.85 23.63 9.16
C LYS A 191 -19.78 24.01 8.13
N ALA A 192 -19.95 23.52 6.89
CA ALA A 192 -19.11 23.89 5.78
C ALA A 192 -19.78 25.01 4.96
N ARG A 193 -19.05 26.07 4.67
CA ARG A 193 -19.54 27.19 3.83
C ARG A 193 -19.40 26.88 2.33
N LYS A 194 -18.38 26.15 1.93
CA LYS A 194 -18.10 25.77 0.54
C LYS A 194 -18.38 24.29 0.34
N GLU A 195 -17.55 23.39 0.88
CA GLU A 195 -17.70 21.95 0.71
C GLU A 195 -17.13 21.13 1.87
N VAL A 196 -17.53 19.88 1.96
CA VAL A 196 -16.98 18.85 2.84
C VAL A 196 -16.09 17.94 1.99
N ILE A 197 -14.86 17.69 2.47
CA ILE A 197 -13.89 16.80 1.81
C ILE A 197 -13.57 15.64 2.75
N LEU A 198 -13.85 14.42 2.33
CA LEU A 198 -13.50 13.21 3.07
C LEU A 198 -12.12 12.72 2.61
N SER A 199 -11.20 12.58 3.56
CA SER A 199 -9.86 12.05 3.33
C SER A 199 -9.50 11.05 4.44
N SER A 200 -10.48 10.23 4.85
CA SER A 200 -10.34 9.28 5.94
C SER A 200 -9.69 7.95 5.51
N GLY A 201 -9.28 7.85 4.25
CA GLY A 201 -8.70 6.67 3.64
C GLY A 201 -9.73 5.65 3.16
N SER A 202 -9.26 4.70 2.37
CA SER A 202 -10.09 3.70 1.68
C SER A 202 -10.90 2.77 2.59
N ILE A 203 -10.70 2.82 3.91
CA ILE A 203 -11.50 2.04 4.88
C ILE A 203 -12.55 2.93 5.57
N ASN A 204 -12.15 4.11 6.06
CA ASN A 204 -13.06 4.93 6.86
C ASN A 204 -13.91 5.88 6.02
N SER A 205 -13.47 6.33 4.84
CA SER A 205 -14.30 7.17 3.96
C SER A 205 -15.55 6.43 3.47
N PRO A 206 -15.48 5.17 2.98
CA PRO A 206 -16.70 4.43 2.65
C PRO A 206 -17.57 4.16 3.87
N GLN A 207 -17.00 3.87 5.04
CA GLN A 207 -17.79 3.72 6.27
C GLN A 207 -18.57 5.00 6.59
N LEU A 208 -17.90 6.16 6.57
CA LEU A 208 -18.52 7.45 6.88
C LEU A 208 -19.62 7.82 5.87
N LEU A 209 -19.43 7.53 4.59
CA LEU A 209 -20.47 7.70 3.56
C LEU A 209 -21.68 6.82 3.86
N MET A 210 -21.47 5.53 4.14
CA MET A 210 -22.57 4.58 4.39
C MET A 210 -23.37 4.93 5.65
N VAL A 211 -22.73 5.25 6.77
CA VAL A 211 -23.44 5.68 7.99
C VAL A 211 -24.15 7.04 7.82
N SER A 212 -23.81 7.80 6.79
CA SER A 212 -24.47 9.06 6.42
C SER A 212 -25.64 8.87 5.43
N GLY A 213 -25.90 7.62 4.97
CA GLY A 213 -26.98 7.29 4.05
C GLY A 213 -26.56 7.28 2.57
N ILE A 214 -25.27 7.30 2.26
CA ILE A 214 -24.72 7.20 0.91
C ILE A 214 -24.04 5.84 0.73
N GLY A 215 -24.64 4.95 -0.03
CA GLY A 215 -24.10 3.59 -0.19
C GLY A 215 -25.03 2.64 -0.91
N PRO A 216 -24.69 1.35 -1.00
CA PRO A 216 -25.53 0.33 -1.59
C PRO A 216 -26.83 0.19 -0.78
N ARG A 217 -27.97 0.23 -1.46
CA ARG A 217 -29.29 0.15 -0.83
C ARG A 217 -29.45 -1.05 0.09
N GLU A 218 -29.02 -2.22 -0.35
CA GLU A 218 -29.11 -3.44 0.45
C GLU A 218 -28.30 -3.38 1.74
N GLU A 219 -27.08 -2.80 1.70
CA GLU A 219 -26.23 -2.64 2.85
C GLU A 219 -26.82 -1.62 3.86
N LEU A 220 -27.34 -0.49 3.37
CA LEU A 220 -27.97 0.52 4.22
C LEU A 220 -29.24 -0.02 4.88
N ASN A 221 -30.08 -0.71 4.12
CA ASN A 221 -31.34 -1.31 4.63
C ASN A 221 -31.07 -2.38 5.69
N LYS A 222 -30.04 -3.23 5.50
CA LYS A 222 -29.61 -4.25 6.47
C LYS A 222 -29.34 -3.62 7.86
N HIS A 223 -28.82 -2.41 7.89
CA HIS A 223 -28.50 -1.67 9.13
C HIS A 223 -29.55 -0.63 9.52
N LYS A 224 -30.73 -0.60 8.84
CA LYS A 224 -31.81 0.36 9.06
C LYS A 224 -31.33 1.82 8.96
N ILE A 225 -30.48 2.09 7.97
CA ILE A 225 -30.00 3.42 7.60
C ILE A 225 -30.85 3.92 6.43
N GLU A 226 -31.38 5.14 6.52
CA GLU A 226 -32.13 5.79 5.45
C GLU A 226 -31.24 5.95 4.20
N VAL A 227 -31.72 5.48 3.04
CA VAL A 227 -31.00 5.61 1.77
C VAL A 227 -31.23 7.02 1.19
N LYS A 228 -30.24 7.88 1.32
CA LYS A 228 -30.24 9.23 0.77
C LYS A 228 -29.66 9.28 -0.64
N ASN A 229 -28.67 8.44 -0.92
CA ASN A 229 -28.06 8.34 -2.24
C ASN A 229 -27.51 6.92 -2.44
N GLU A 230 -28.01 6.25 -3.47
CA GLU A 230 -27.58 4.89 -3.81
C GLU A 230 -26.37 4.91 -4.73
N LEU A 231 -25.21 4.50 -4.20
CA LEU A 231 -23.92 4.41 -4.89
C LEU A 231 -23.18 3.12 -4.45
N PRO A 232 -22.25 2.58 -5.27
CA PRO A 232 -21.53 1.33 -4.99
C PRO A 232 -20.38 1.51 -3.97
N VAL A 233 -20.61 2.25 -2.90
CA VAL A 233 -19.62 2.53 -1.85
C VAL A 233 -19.12 1.22 -1.22
N GLY A 234 -17.81 1.05 -1.11
CA GLY A 234 -17.17 -0.10 -0.49
C GLY A 234 -17.11 -1.38 -1.32
N ARG A 235 -17.74 -1.46 -2.51
CA ARG A 235 -17.91 -2.70 -3.30
C ARG A 235 -16.72 -3.12 -4.15
N HIS A 236 -15.76 -2.25 -4.39
CA HIS A 236 -14.68 -2.49 -5.35
C HIS A 236 -13.29 -2.37 -4.73
N MET A 237 -13.15 -2.81 -3.47
CA MET A 237 -11.83 -2.75 -2.85
C MET A 237 -10.82 -3.59 -3.62
N LYS A 238 -9.72 -2.97 -4.01
CA LYS A 238 -8.53 -3.60 -4.53
C LYS A 238 -7.41 -3.47 -3.50
N ASP A 239 -6.57 -4.49 -3.43
CA ASP A 239 -5.39 -4.50 -2.57
C ASP A 239 -4.35 -5.48 -3.15
N HIS A 240 -3.07 -5.27 -2.88
CA HIS A 240 -2.00 -6.16 -3.31
C HIS A 240 -1.77 -7.27 -2.29
N THR A 241 -1.61 -8.48 -2.81
CA THR A 241 -1.27 -9.68 -2.02
C THR A 241 0.24 -9.88 -2.03
N MET A 242 0.81 -10.17 -0.87
CA MET A 242 2.24 -10.43 -0.71
C MET A 242 2.47 -11.83 -0.12
N PHE A 243 3.40 -12.58 -0.69
CA PHE A 243 3.96 -13.80 -0.13
C PHE A 243 5.38 -13.55 0.32
N PHE A 244 5.71 -13.82 1.58
CA PHE A 244 6.98 -13.39 2.19
C PHE A 244 7.90 -14.55 2.58
N ASN A 245 7.45 -15.82 2.55
CA ASN A 245 8.22 -16.95 3.09
C ASN A 245 9.17 -17.60 2.07
N LEU A 246 9.79 -16.79 1.20
CA LEU A 246 10.91 -17.22 0.36
C LEU A 246 12.22 -16.77 1.01
N VAL A 247 12.75 -17.60 1.92
CA VAL A 247 13.93 -17.30 2.72
C VAL A 247 15.15 -18.04 2.16
N PHE A 248 16.24 -17.31 2.04
CA PHE A 248 17.53 -17.81 1.58
C PHE A 248 18.58 -17.61 2.67
N ARG A 249 19.45 -18.58 2.83
CA ARG A 249 20.66 -18.47 3.64
C ARG A 249 21.86 -18.22 2.76
N SER A 250 22.71 -17.28 3.14
CA SER A 250 23.94 -16.98 2.43
C SER A 250 25.16 -17.04 3.37
N ASN A 251 26.37 -16.97 2.81
CA ASN A 251 27.60 -16.78 3.59
C ASN A 251 27.91 -15.30 3.88
N GLU A 252 27.08 -14.39 3.36
CA GLU A 252 27.13 -12.97 3.69
C GLU A 252 26.58 -12.74 5.10
N VAL A 253 27.42 -12.18 5.99
CA VAL A 253 27.05 -11.95 7.39
C VAL A 253 26.80 -10.46 7.60
N ALA A 254 25.57 -10.12 7.98
CA ALA A 254 25.26 -8.75 8.34
C ALA A 254 25.99 -8.31 9.61
N PRO A 255 26.40 -7.03 9.71
CA PRO A 255 27.02 -6.52 10.93
C PRO A 255 26.07 -6.64 12.13
N ASN A 256 26.48 -7.40 13.15
CA ASN A 256 25.74 -7.51 14.41
C ASN A 256 26.05 -6.30 15.28
N LYS A 257 25.27 -5.22 15.10
CA LYS A 257 25.43 -3.96 15.83
C LYS A 257 24.49 -3.88 17.03
N THR A 258 25.02 -3.42 18.15
CA THR A 258 24.22 -3.12 19.34
C THR A 258 23.25 -1.95 19.08
N LEU A 259 22.22 -1.81 19.90
CA LEU A 259 21.31 -0.66 19.84
C LEU A 259 22.08 0.67 19.98
N ARG A 260 23.08 0.72 20.86
CA ARG A 260 23.94 1.90 21.04
C ARG A 260 24.67 2.28 19.77
N GLU A 261 25.36 1.32 19.12
CA GLU A 261 26.04 1.55 17.84
C GLU A 261 25.07 2.01 16.74
N ASN A 262 23.87 1.43 16.67
CA ASN A 262 22.85 1.84 15.71
C ASN A 262 22.31 3.25 16.01
N LEU A 263 22.17 3.65 17.28
CA LEU A 263 21.82 5.02 17.66
C LEU A 263 22.94 6.01 17.29
N GLU A 264 24.20 5.68 17.54
CA GLU A 264 25.35 6.51 17.16
C GLU A 264 25.40 6.72 15.63
N ARG A 265 25.14 5.67 14.84
CA ARG A 265 25.04 5.73 13.38
C ARG A 265 23.85 6.60 12.94
N TYR A 266 22.70 6.41 13.59
CA TYR A 266 21.50 7.21 13.31
C TYR A 266 21.74 8.71 13.56
N ILE A 267 22.44 9.07 14.65
CA ILE A 267 22.81 10.47 14.94
C ILE A 267 23.74 11.04 13.85
N LYS A 268 24.59 10.21 13.24
CA LYS A 268 25.47 10.58 12.13
C LYS A 268 24.77 10.67 10.76
N GLY A 269 23.47 10.42 10.70
CA GLY A 269 22.67 10.53 9.47
C GLY A 269 22.47 9.22 8.70
N GLU A 270 22.98 8.08 9.20
CA GLU A 270 22.67 6.77 8.63
C GLU A 270 21.25 6.32 9.00
N THR A 271 20.71 5.30 8.31
CA THR A 271 19.31 4.88 8.43
C THR A 271 19.07 3.49 9.06
N PRO A 272 19.92 2.97 9.99
CA PRO A 272 19.74 1.61 10.52
C PRO A 272 18.45 1.46 11.34
N LEU A 273 17.91 2.55 11.89
CA LEU A 273 16.67 2.57 12.68
C LEU A 273 15.45 3.12 11.90
N THR A 274 15.65 3.57 10.66
CA THR A 274 14.61 4.19 9.84
C THR A 274 13.78 3.15 9.09
N ASN A 275 14.45 2.11 8.57
CA ASN A 275 13.85 1.06 7.76
C ASN A 275 13.41 -0.12 8.62
N ALA A 276 12.22 -0.02 9.22
CA ALA A 276 11.74 -0.97 10.23
C ALA A 276 11.47 -2.40 9.72
N LEU A 277 11.14 -2.58 8.43
CA LEU A 277 10.87 -3.89 7.82
C LEU A 277 12.00 -4.39 6.93
N GLY A 278 13.10 -3.64 6.87
CA GLY A 278 14.30 -4.06 6.15
C GLY A 278 14.14 -4.20 4.64
N VAL A 279 13.14 -3.59 4.01
CA VAL A 279 13.04 -3.62 2.54
C VAL A 279 14.15 -2.77 1.91
N GLU A 280 14.78 -3.24 0.83
CA GLU A 280 15.94 -2.56 0.28
C GLU A 280 15.96 -2.46 -1.24
N ASN A 281 15.69 -3.55 -1.93
CA ASN A 281 15.67 -3.56 -3.40
C ASN A 281 14.33 -4.07 -3.91
N VAL A 282 13.97 -3.64 -5.11
CA VAL A 282 12.78 -4.07 -5.82
C VAL A 282 13.13 -4.55 -7.22
N ALA A 283 12.38 -5.53 -7.71
CA ALA A 283 12.42 -5.90 -9.12
C ALA A 283 10.99 -6.04 -9.64
N PHE A 284 10.73 -5.46 -10.79
CA PHE A 284 9.44 -5.50 -11.46
C PHE A 284 9.54 -6.40 -12.68
N ILE A 285 8.72 -7.44 -12.71
CA ILE A 285 8.72 -8.45 -13.78
C ILE A 285 7.33 -8.64 -14.36
N ASN A 286 7.27 -9.07 -15.61
CA ASN A 286 6.06 -9.60 -16.23
C ASN A 286 6.25 -11.12 -16.42
N THR A 287 5.44 -11.90 -15.72
CA THR A 287 5.55 -13.37 -15.73
C THR A 287 5.00 -14.00 -17.00
N LYS A 288 4.10 -13.30 -17.70
CA LYS A 288 3.44 -13.78 -18.95
C LYS A 288 4.25 -13.43 -20.19
N THR A 289 4.86 -12.24 -20.22
CA THR A 289 5.67 -11.72 -21.33
C THR A 289 6.98 -11.12 -20.80
N PRO A 290 7.98 -11.95 -20.49
CA PRO A 290 9.21 -11.48 -19.88
C PRO A 290 9.87 -10.32 -20.64
N GLY A 291 10.22 -9.26 -19.92
CA GLY A 291 10.86 -8.06 -20.46
C GLY A 291 9.98 -7.15 -21.31
N LYS A 292 8.67 -7.40 -21.39
CA LYS A 292 7.72 -6.59 -22.17
C LYS A 292 6.43 -6.32 -21.39
N GLY A 293 5.75 -5.23 -21.74
CA GLY A 293 4.44 -4.88 -21.19
C GLY A 293 4.52 -4.32 -19.76
N LEU A 294 3.45 -4.50 -19.02
CA LEU A 294 3.30 -4.02 -17.64
C LEU A 294 3.76 -5.08 -16.64
N PRO A 295 4.38 -4.71 -15.52
CA PRO A 295 4.70 -5.67 -14.47
C PRO A 295 3.43 -6.26 -13.87
N ASP A 296 3.45 -7.56 -13.60
CA ASP A 296 2.40 -8.26 -12.87
C ASP A 296 2.87 -8.75 -11.49
N ILE A 297 4.20 -8.82 -11.29
CA ILE A 297 4.84 -9.17 -10.02
C ILE A 297 5.89 -8.11 -9.67
N GLU A 298 5.93 -7.74 -8.39
CA GLU A 298 7.02 -7.05 -7.74
C GLU A 298 7.73 -8.02 -6.80
N LEU A 299 9.06 -8.01 -6.84
CA LEU A 299 9.94 -8.70 -5.89
C LEU A 299 10.54 -7.66 -4.96
N ILE A 300 10.51 -7.92 -3.66
CA ILE A 300 11.07 -7.03 -2.65
C ILE A 300 12.09 -7.81 -1.83
N THR A 301 13.34 -7.35 -1.75
CA THR A 301 14.32 -7.96 -0.84
C THR A 301 14.19 -7.42 0.57
N SER A 302 14.31 -8.32 1.53
CA SER A 302 14.39 -7.98 2.95
C SER A 302 15.66 -8.63 3.53
N PRO A 303 16.77 -7.86 3.56
CA PRO A 303 18.06 -8.35 3.99
C PRO A 303 18.17 -8.50 5.52
N PRO A 304 19.17 -9.27 6.03
CA PRO A 304 19.50 -9.29 7.45
C PRO A 304 20.02 -7.91 7.91
N PRO A 305 19.93 -7.58 9.19
CA PRO A 305 19.36 -8.35 10.30
C PRO A 305 17.84 -8.11 10.48
N LEU A 306 17.20 -7.45 9.54
CA LEU A 306 15.79 -7.09 9.55
C LEU A 306 14.99 -8.08 8.70
N GLY A 307 13.67 -7.96 8.72
CA GLY A 307 12.79 -8.82 7.93
C GLY A 307 12.24 -10.01 8.71
N VAL A 308 11.74 -11.02 7.97
CA VAL A 308 11.03 -12.17 8.58
C VAL A 308 11.88 -13.05 9.48
N ALA A 309 13.20 -12.94 9.39
CA ALA A 309 14.10 -13.59 10.35
C ALA A 309 13.93 -13.06 11.80
N ASN A 310 13.33 -11.88 11.98
CA ASN A 310 12.89 -11.41 13.28
C ASN A 310 11.51 -11.98 13.63
N LYS A 311 11.49 -13.13 14.30
CA LYS A 311 10.29 -13.86 14.69
C LYS A 311 9.24 -13.00 15.39
N LEU A 312 9.64 -12.29 16.45
CA LEU A 312 8.69 -11.49 17.25
C LEU A 312 8.02 -10.40 16.41
N GLN A 313 8.78 -9.69 15.61
CA GLN A 313 8.28 -8.66 14.72
C GLN A 313 7.30 -9.25 13.69
N SER A 314 7.64 -10.39 13.10
CA SER A 314 6.79 -11.07 12.13
C SER A 314 5.48 -11.56 12.73
N ILE A 315 5.51 -12.15 13.93
CA ILE A 315 4.30 -12.58 14.65
C ILE A 315 3.37 -11.40 14.94
N LEU A 316 3.90 -10.34 15.52
CA LEU A 316 3.10 -9.18 15.93
C LEU A 316 2.55 -8.41 14.73
N PHE A 317 3.32 -8.29 13.65
CA PHE A 317 2.92 -7.49 12.49
C PHE A 317 1.94 -8.23 11.58
N PHE A 318 2.16 -9.54 11.35
CA PHE A 318 1.35 -10.32 10.41
C PHE A 318 0.25 -11.16 11.08
N ASN A 319 0.16 -11.18 12.41
CA ASN A 319 -0.83 -11.97 13.15
C ASN A 319 -0.67 -13.50 12.99
N PHE A 320 0.58 -14.02 12.93
CA PHE A 320 0.81 -15.45 12.79
C PHE A 320 0.31 -16.26 13.98
N ASP A 321 -0.26 -17.41 13.66
CA ASP A 321 -0.53 -18.44 14.65
C ASP A 321 0.77 -18.95 15.30
N SER A 322 0.69 -19.34 16.58
CA SER A 322 1.86 -19.80 17.36
C SER A 322 2.57 -20.99 16.72
N ASP A 323 1.81 -21.94 16.14
CA ASP A 323 2.39 -23.11 15.52
C ASP A 323 3.05 -22.78 14.19
N VAL A 324 2.42 -21.95 13.38
CA VAL A 324 2.98 -21.47 12.11
C VAL A 324 4.23 -20.63 12.34
N SER A 325 4.27 -19.85 13.42
CA SER A 325 5.43 -19.02 13.75
C SER A 325 6.70 -19.81 14.06
N LYS A 326 6.61 -21.12 14.31
CA LYS A 326 7.78 -22.01 14.49
C LYS A 326 8.67 -22.08 13.24
N VAL A 327 8.16 -21.73 12.07
CA VAL A 327 8.97 -21.64 10.85
C VAL A 327 10.17 -20.69 11.02
N PHE A 328 9.99 -19.67 11.86
CA PHE A 328 11.04 -18.66 12.10
C PHE A 328 12.16 -19.12 13.06
N ASP A 329 11.96 -20.24 13.79
CA ASP A 329 12.95 -20.73 14.77
C ASP A 329 14.23 -21.23 14.12
N GLY A 330 14.16 -21.62 12.83
CA GLY A 330 15.31 -22.09 12.07
C GLY A 330 16.10 -21.01 11.34
N TYR A 331 15.64 -19.75 11.40
CA TYR A 331 16.26 -18.66 10.64
C TYR A 331 17.32 -17.92 11.46
N ASN A 332 18.44 -17.61 10.79
CA ASN A 332 19.52 -16.81 11.36
C ASN A 332 19.37 -15.35 10.92
N PRO A 333 19.07 -14.41 11.83
CA PRO A 333 18.86 -13.01 11.46
C PRO A 333 20.09 -12.29 10.91
N LEU A 334 21.27 -12.90 10.93
CA LEU A 334 22.49 -12.27 10.41
C LEU A 334 22.88 -12.76 9.01
N THR A 335 22.38 -13.91 8.56
CA THR A 335 22.73 -14.54 7.28
C THR A 335 21.55 -14.78 6.36
N ASP A 336 20.34 -14.81 6.92
CA ASP A 336 19.16 -15.20 6.18
C ASP A 336 18.42 -13.94 5.68
N PHE A 337 18.05 -13.95 4.42
CA PHE A 337 17.30 -12.86 3.78
C PHE A 337 16.07 -13.41 3.07
N SER A 338 15.09 -12.55 2.88
CA SER A 338 13.84 -12.92 2.19
C SER A 338 13.69 -12.16 0.89
N ILE A 339 13.00 -12.79 -0.06
CA ILE A 339 12.50 -12.14 -1.26
C ILE A 339 10.98 -12.28 -1.25
N TYR A 340 10.27 -11.17 -1.08
CA TYR A 340 8.82 -11.15 -1.11
C TYR A 340 8.33 -11.13 -2.55
N VAL A 341 7.22 -11.81 -2.80
CA VAL A 341 6.51 -11.80 -4.09
C VAL A 341 5.21 -11.06 -3.90
N VAL A 342 4.99 -9.99 -4.65
CA VAL A 342 3.80 -9.14 -4.58
C VAL A 342 3.04 -9.21 -5.89
N LEU A 343 1.74 -9.50 -5.84
CA LEU A 343 0.85 -9.48 -6.99
C LEU A 343 0.40 -8.04 -7.28
N LEU A 344 0.80 -7.49 -8.42
CA LEU A 344 0.53 -6.09 -8.77
C LEU A 344 -0.80 -5.86 -9.48
N ASN A 345 -1.41 -6.88 -10.08
CA ASN A 345 -2.65 -6.72 -10.83
C ASN A 345 -3.70 -7.81 -10.50
N PRO A 346 -4.14 -7.92 -9.23
CA PRO A 346 -5.12 -8.92 -8.83
C PRO A 346 -6.45 -8.76 -9.56
N LYS A 347 -7.03 -9.88 -9.97
CA LYS A 347 -8.39 -9.99 -10.51
C LYS A 347 -9.42 -9.99 -9.39
N SER A 348 -9.09 -10.61 -8.28
CA SER A 348 -9.92 -10.66 -7.08
C SER A 348 -10.35 -9.26 -6.62
N ILE A 349 -11.57 -9.16 -6.12
CA ILE A 349 -12.17 -7.91 -5.65
C ILE A 349 -12.68 -8.14 -4.24
N GLY A 350 -12.23 -7.30 -3.32
CA GLY A 350 -12.70 -7.24 -1.94
C GLY A 350 -13.79 -6.19 -1.72
N SER A 351 -14.15 -6.01 -0.46
CA SER A 351 -15.16 -5.02 -0.07
C SER A 351 -14.94 -4.46 1.33
N VAL A 352 -15.50 -3.28 1.56
CA VAL A 352 -15.69 -2.68 2.89
C VAL A 352 -17.18 -2.50 3.12
N THR A 353 -17.72 -3.11 4.18
CA THR A 353 -19.13 -3.02 4.55
C THR A 353 -19.29 -2.61 6.01
N LEU A 354 -20.50 -2.29 6.44
CA LEU A 354 -20.76 -1.91 7.82
C LEU A 354 -20.86 -3.13 8.73
N GLN A 355 -20.31 -3.04 9.93
CA GLN A 355 -20.60 -3.98 11.02
C GLN A 355 -21.97 -3.67 11.64
N SER A 356 -22.29 -2.37 11.79
CA SER A 356 -23.55 -1.86 12.30
C SER A 356 -23.79 -0.42 11.86
N LYS A 357 -24.90 0.19 12.25
CA LYS A 357 -25.16 1.63 12.07
C LYS A 357 -24.35 2.55 12.98
N ASN A 358 -23.67 1.99 13.99
CA ASN A 358 -22.86 2.77 14.91
C ASN A 358 -21.51 3.11 14.22
N PRO A 359 -21.16 4.39 14.00
CA PRO A 359 -19.94 4.77 13.30
C PRO A 359 -18.65 4.43 14.06
N ILE A 360 -18.73 4.07 15.34
CA ILE A 360 -17.59 3.69 16.18
C ILE A 360 -17.21 2.23 15.98
N ASP A 361 -18.16 1.38 15.57
CA ASP A 361 -17.89 -0.03 15.29
C ASP A 361 -17.01 -0.15 14.06
N PHE A 362 -15.99 -1.01 14.12
CA PHE A 362 -15.09 -1.21 12.99
C PHE A 362 -15.84 -1.78 11.79
N PRO A 363 -15.54 -1.31 10.56
CA PRO A 363 -16.15 -1.87 9.37
C PRO A 363 -15.66 -3.30 9.10
N VAL A 364 -16.44 -4.07 8.38
CA VAL A 364 -16.04 -5.39 7.90
C VAL A 364 -15.18 -5.21 6.66
N ILE A 365 -13.94 -5.68 6.72
CA ILE A 365 -12.95 -5.62 5.63
C ILE A 365 -12.82 -7.03 5.04
N ASP A 366 -13.32 -7.24 3.85
CA ASP A 366 -13.22 -8.50 3.12
C ASP A 366 -12.20 -8.37 1.99
N LEU A 367 -11.03 -8.98 2.15
CA LEU A 367 -9.93 -8.91 1.17
C LEU A 367 -10.20 -9.77 -0.06
N ASN A 368 -10.85 -10.92 0.14
CA ASN A 368 -11.29 -11.84 -0.91
C ASN A 368 -10.19 -12.27 -1.91
N TYR A 369 -8.93 -12.38 -1.46
CA TYR A 369 -7.80 -12.80 -2.30
C TYR A 369 -7.97 -14.21 -2.85
N PHE A 370 -7.40 -14.46 -4.03
CA PHE A 370 -7.45 -15.74 -4.72
C PHE A 370 -8.89 -16.25 -4.95
N SER A 371 -9.84 -15.32 -5.12
CA SER A 371 -11.25 -15.62 -5.39
C SER A 371 -11.63 -15.52 -6.85
N ASP A 372 -10.69 -15.16 -7.70
CA ASP A 372 -10.91 -15.06 -9.14
C ASP A 372 -11.23 -16.46 -9.72
N PRO A 373 -12.25 -16.58 -10.59
CA PRO A 373 -12.78 -17.89 -11.01
C PRO A 373 -11.79 -18.73 -11.80
N ASN A 374 -10.78 -18.10 -12.41
CA ASN A 374 -9.79 -18.76 -13.25
C ASN A 374 -8.48 -19.09 -12.50
N ASN A 375 -8.38 -18.77 -11.21
CA ASN A 375 -7.15 -18.89 -10.41
C ASN A 375 -5.94 -18.14 -11.01
N GLU A 376 -6.17 -17.05 -11.76
CA GLU A 376 -5.12 -16.26 -12.39
C GLU A 376 -4.22 -15.59 -11.36
N ASP A 377 -4.79 -15.12 -10.23
CA ASP A 377 -4.06 -14.44 -9.18
C ASP A 377 -3.03 -15.37 -8.51
N ILE A 378 -3.48 -16.55 -8.09
CA ILE A 378 -2.58 -17.52 -7.43
C ILE A 378 -1.57 -18.13 -8.41
N GLU A 379 -1.97 -18.32 -9.69
CA GLU A 379 -1.04 -18.79 -10.72
C GLU A 379 0.04 -17.75 -11.01
N THR A 380 -0.31 -16.46 -11.09
CA THR A 380 0.67 -15.39 -11.30
C THR A 380 1.65 -15.31 -10.12
N MET A 381 1.16 -15.44 -8.88
CA MET A 381 2.00 -15.52 -7.68
C MET A 381 2.94 -16.74 -7.73
N TYR A 382 2.45 -17.90 -8.15
CA TYR A 382 3.29 -19.10 -8.33
C TYR A 382 4.39 -18.89 -9.38
N GLN A 383 4.10 -18.22 -10.49
CA GLN A 383 5.14 -17.87 -11.47
C GLN A 383 6.20 -16.92 -10.85
N GLY A 384 5.79 -15.98 -10.02
CA GLY A 384 6.69 -15.14 -9.23
C GLY A 384 7.59 -15.97 -8.29
N VAL A 385 7.01 -16.94 -7.58
CA VAL A 385 7.77 -17.89 -6.72
C VAL A 385 8.81 -18.63 -7.54
N LYS A 386 8.43 -19.19 -8.69
CA LYS A 386 9.39 -19.90 -9.58
C LYS A 386 10.51 -19.00 -10.07
N TYR A 387 10.19 -17.75 -10.40
CA TYR A 387 11.23 -16.77 -10.78
C TYR A 387 12.23 -16.59 -9.63
N VAL A 388 11.76 -16.32 -8.40
CA VAL A 388 12.63 -16.15 -7.22
C VAL A 388 13.49 -17.39 -6.98
N LEU A 389 12.91 -18.59 -7.00
CA LEU A 389 13.66 -19.83 -6.85
C LEU A 389 14.71 -20.01 -7.95
N SER A 390 14.47 -19.50 -9.14
CA SER A 390 15.43 -19.56 -10.23
C SER A 390 16.65 -18.66 -10.04
N LEU A 391 16.59 -17.66 -9.16
CA LEU A 391 17.74 -16.80 -8.82
C LEU A 391 18.87 -17.58 -8.14
N SER A 392 18.55 -18.65 -7.40
CA SER A 392 19.55 -19.53 -6.79
C SER A 392 20.45 -20.23 -7.83
N LYS A 393 20.02 -20.29 -9.10
CA LYS A 393 20.78 -20.87 -10.20
C LYS A 393 21.71 -19.87 -10.89
N THR A 394 21.66 -18.59 -10.56
CA THR A 394 22.54 -17.56 -11.08
C THR A 394 23.95 -17.67 -10.48
N ARG A 395 24.94 -17.14 -11.19
CA ARG A 395 26.32 -17.09 -10.65
C ARG A 395 26.38 -16.21 -9.42
N ALA A 396 25.72 -15.06 -9.44
CA ALA A 396 25.71 -14.11 -8.33
C ALA A 396 25.24 -14.74 -7.01
N PHE A 397 24.17 -15.57 -7.03
CA PHE A 397 23.69 -16.26 -5.83
C PHE A 397 24.58 -17.45 -5.42
N ARG A 398 25.18 -18.13 -6.41
CA ARG A 398 26.15 -19.18 -6.08
C ARG A 398 27.43 -18.63 -5.44
N ASP A 399 27.89 -17.46 -5.88
CA ASP A 399 29.10 -16.82 -5.33
C ASP A 399 28.95 -16.48 -3.83
N ILE A 400 27.72 -16.23 -3.35
CA ILE A 400 27.42 -16.00 -1.92
C ILE A 400 26.81 -17.24 -1.24
N ASN A 401 26.84 -18.40 -1.87
CA ASN A 401 26.23 -19.64 -1.39
C ASN A 401 24.75 -19.47 -0.98
N ALA A 402 23.99 -18.62 -1.67
CA ALA A 402 22.57 -18.39 -1.37
C ALA A 402 21.74 -19.65 -1.67
N THR A 403 21.25 -20.29 -0.64
CA THR A 403 20.45 -21.51 -0.72
C THR A 403 19.04 -21.26 -0.16
N PHE A 404 18.01 -21.74 -0.86
CA PHE A 404 16.64 -21.67 -0.38
C PHE A 404 16.46 -22.57 0.84
N ILE A 405 16.03 -21.99 1.96
CA ILE A 405 15.78 -22.67 3.23
C ILE A 405 14.33 -22.51 3.70
N GLY A 406 13.50 -21.79 2.95
CA GLY A 406 12.12 -21.54 3.33
C GLY A 406 11.33 -22.84 3.56
N HIS A 407 10.71 -22.94 4.72
CA HIS A 407 9.88 -24.08 5.08
C HIS A 407 8.40 -23.69 5.09
N GLN A 408 7.57 -24.43 4.36
CA GLN A 408 6.14 -24.13 4.22
C GLN A 408 5.33 -25.03 5.13
N LEU A 409 5.26 -24.68 6.42
CA LEU A 409 4.51 -25.43 7.43
C LEU A 409 3.04 -25.58 7.03
N GLY A 410 2.49 -26.78 7.25
CA GLY A 410 1.13 -27.13 6.88
C GLY A 410 0.94 -27.58 5.44
N CYS A 411 2.03 -27.66 4.64
CA CYS A 411 2.00 -28.13 3.25
C CYS A 411 2.95 -29.32 2.99
N GLU A 412 3.50 -29.93 4.03
CA GLU A 412 4.55 -30.97 3.95
C GLU A 412 4.10 -32.22 3.18
N ASP A 413 2.85 -32.63 3.36
CA ASP A 413 2.31 -33.82 2.68
C ASP A 413 2.23 -33.60 1.16
N LEU A 414 1.91 -32.38 0.70
CA LEU A 414 1.89 -32.02 -0.71
C LEU A 414 3.30 -31.94 -1.29
N LYS A 415 4.31 -31.61 -0.49
CA LYS A 415 5.72 -31.67 -0.92
C LYS A 415 6.17 -33.09 -1.23
N LYS A 416 5.62 -34.09 -0.53
CA LYS A 416 5.98 -35.51 -0.69
C LYS A 416 5.14 -36.22 -1.75
N ASN A 417 3.84 -35.94 -1.77
CA ASN A 417 2.83 -36.72 -2.50
C ASN A 417 2.07 -35.90 -3.56
N GLY A 418 2.22 -34.60 -3.59
CA GLY A 418 1.55 -33.70 -4.52
C GLY A 418 2.45 -33.22 -5.66
N SER A 419 1.90 -32.46 -6.57
CA SER A 419 2.66 -31.74 -7.58
C SER A 419 3.33 -30.51 -6.97
N GLU A 420 4.40 -30.02 -7.60
CA GLU A 420 5.07 -28.76 -7.21
C GLU A 420 4.07 -27.59 -7.15
N ARG A 421 3.13 -27.53 -8.07
CA ARG A 421 2.08 -26.49 -8.11
C ARG A 421 1.16 -26.57 -6.90
N GLU A 422 0.67 -27.75 -6.54
CA GLU A 422 -0.21 -27.93 -5.37
C GLU A 422 0.50 -27.54 -4.07
N TYR A 423 1.77 -27.90 -3.93
CA TYR A 423 2.59 -27.50 -2.79
C TYR A 423 2.69 -25.96 -2.69
N TRP A 424 3.03 -25.27 -3.78
CA TRP A 424 3.15 -23.81 -3.76
C TRP A 424 1.81 -23.09 -3.63
N TYR A 425 0.73 -23.65 -4.17
CA TYR A 425 -0.61 -23.11 -3.95
C TYR A 425 -1.02 -23.20 -2.47
N CYS A 426 -0.72 -24.31 -1.79
CA CYS A 426 -0.90 -24.44 -0.36
C CYS A 426 -0.08 -23.39 0.40
N ALA A 427 1.22 -23.26 0.09
CA ALA A 427 2.11 -22.28 0.70
C ALA A 427 1.61 -20.85 0.52
N LEU A 428 1.17 -20.49 -0.68
CA LEU A 428 0.60 -19.18 -0.99
C LEU A 428 -0.66 -18.90 -0.17
N ARG A 429 -1.56 -19.88 -0.01
CA ARG A 429 -2.76 -19.75 0.84
C ARG A 429 -2.42 -19.62 2.31
N GLN A 430 -1.37 -20.30 2.77
CA GLN A 430 -0.93 -20.33 4.16
C GLN A 430 -0.25 -19.02 4.57
N PHE A 431 0.69 -18.53 3.77
CA PHE A 431 1.61 -17.44 4.13
C PHE A 431 1.41 -16.13 3.36
N SER A 432 0.42 -16.04 2.46
CA SER A 432 0.13 -14.75 1.83
C SER A 432 -0.70 -13.87 2.74
N THR A 433 -0.37 -12.57 2.70
CA THR A 433 -1.04 -11.51 3.44
C THR A 433 -1.18 -10.26 2.56
N THR A 434 -1.80 -9.23 3.09
CA THR A 434 -1.84 -7.91 2.46
C THR A 434 -0.47 -7.23 2.54
N ILE A 435 -0.15 -6.38 1.55
CA ILE A 435 0.92 -5.39 1.67
C ILE A 435 0.38 -4.00 2.04
N PHE A 436 -0.86 -3.97 2.55
CA PHE A 436 -1.52 -2.80 3.13
C PHE A 436 -1.82 -1.66 2.15
N HIS A 437 -2.22 -2.00 0.92
CA HIS A 437 -2.52 -1.08 -0.18
C HIS A 437 -4.01 -0.98 -0.55
N PRO A 438 -4.97 -0.90 0.41
CA PRO A 438 -6.38 -0.87 0.04
C PRO A 438 -6.73 0.40 -0.74
N MET A 439 -7.44 0.22 -1.85
CA MET A 439 -7.85 1.30 -2.73
C MET A 439 -9.20 1.00 -3.40
N SER A 440 -9.74 1.95 -4.18
CA SER A 440 -10.92 1.79 -5.05
C SER A 440 -12.27 1.62 -4.33
N THR A 441 -12.37 1.79 -3.03
CA THR A 441 -13.61 1.62 -2.26
C THR A 441 -14.64 2.74 -2.50
N THR A 442 -14.19 3.88 -3.03
CA THR A 442 -14.99 5.03 -3.45
C THR A 442 -14.56 5.48 -4.85
N ARG A 443 -14.25 4.53 -5.73
CA ARG A 443 -13.58 4.75 -7.01
C ARG A 443 -14.22 5.82 -7.87
N MET A 444 -13.38 6.55 -8.61
CA MET A 444 -13.84 7.52 -9.61
C MET A 444 -14.31 6.84 -10.89
N GLY A 445 -15.19 7.52 -11.62
CA GLY A 445 -15.70 7.07 -12.92
C GLY A 445 -16.89 7.92 -13.36
N ARG A 446 -17.33 7.72 -14.61
CA ARG A 446 -18.43 8.49 -15.22
C ARG A 446 -19.81 8.12 -14.70
N SER A 447 -20.01 6.87 -14.34
CA SER A 447 -21.34 6.34 -14.04
C SER A 447 -21.58 6.13 -12.54
N PRO A 448 -22.63 6.73 -11.96
CA PRO A 448 -23.00 6.49 -10.57
C PRO A 448 -23.46 5.03 -10.28
N LYS A 449 -23.65 4.21 -11.32
CA LYS A 449 -23.92 2.77 -11.16
C LYS A 449 -22.65 1.98 -10.83
N GLU A 450 -21.48 2.47 -11.27
CA GLU A 450 -20.22 1.77 -11.19
C GLU A 450 -19.17 2.49 -10.34
N SER A 451 -19.37 3.77 -10.07
CA SER A 451 -18.42 4.63 -9.35
C SER A 451 -19.11 5.46 -8.27
N VAL A 452 -18.33 5.95 -7.32
CA VAL A 452 -18.80 6.76 -6.20
C VAL A 452 -18.58 8.24 -6.44
N VAL A 453 -17.45 8.58 -7.07
CA VAL A 453 -17.07 9.97 -7.40
C VAL A 453 -16.81 10.13 -8.89
N ASP A 454 -16.93 11.36 -9.38
CA ASP A 454 -16.51 11.74 -10.73
C ASP A 454 -14.97 11.99 -10.82
N SER A 455 -14.49 12.37 -12.02
CA SER A 455 -13.07 12.68 -12.25
C SER A 455 -12.54 13.89 -11.49
N LYS A 456 -13.42 14.68 -10.85
CA LYS A 456 -13.08 15.78 -9.94
C LYS A 456 -13.24 15.39 -8.47
N CYS A 457 -13.39 14.11 -8.21
CA CYS A 457 -13.63 13.53 -6.87
C CYS A 457 -14.91 14.03 -6.17
N LEU A 458 -15.87 14.62 -6.90
CA LEU A 458 -17.20 14.95 -6.38
C LEU A 458 -18.04 13.69 -6.25
N VAL A 459 -18.68 13.47 -5.11
CA VAL A 459 -19.59 12.34 -4.90
C VAL A 459 -20.81 12.49 -5.82
N HIS A 460 -21.06 11.49 -6.65
CA HIS A 460 -22.16 11.52 -7.62
C HIS A 460 -23.51 11.87 -6.99
N ARG A 461 -24.32 12.65 -7.69
CA ARG A 461 -25.66 13.09 -7.26
C ARG A 461 -25.67 13.86 -5.94
N THR A 462 -24.53 14.39 -5.50
CA THR A 462 -24.44 15.30 -4.35
C THR A 462 -23.85 16.65 -4.76
N LYS A 463 -24.03 17.63 -3.90
CA LYS A 463 -23.37 18.93 -4.00
C LYS A 463 -22.46 19.13 -2.78
N ASN A 464 -21.33 19.78 -2.98
CA ASN A 464 -20.42 20.19 -1.92
C ASN A 464 -19.84 19.01 -1.11
N LEU A 465 -19.68 17.83 -1.72
CA LEU A 465 -19.08 16.65 -1.09
C LEU A 465 -18.05 16.02 -2.01
N ARG A 466 -16.81 15.90 -1.53
CA ARG A 466 -15.73 15.16 -2.21
C ARG A 466 -15.19 14.05 -1.35
N VAL A 467 -14.60 13.04 -2.02
CA VAL A 467 -13.67 12.09 -1.39
C VAL A 467 -12.32 12.25 -2.05
N VAL A 468 -11.26 12.44 -1.26
CA VAL A 468 -9.89 12.65 -1.76
C VAL A 468 -8.91 11.81 -0.94
N ASP A 469 -8.81 10.53 -1.25
CA ASP A 469 -7.89 9.56 -0.65
C ASP A 469 -7.70 8.35 -1.59
N ALA A 470 -7.05 7.28 -1.12
CA ALA A 470 -6.85 6.06 -1.90
C ALA A 470 -8.14 5.39 -2.40
N GLY A 471 -9.27 5.66 -1.74
CA GLY A 471 -10.57 5.11 -2.15
C GLY A 471 -10.99 5.53 -3.55
N VAL A 472 -10.56 6.70 -4.03
CA VAL A 472 -10.98 7.24 -5.34
C VAL A 472 -10.23 6.63 -6.52
N ILE A 473 -9.12 5.93 -6.31
CA ILE A 473 -8.35 5.25 -7.36
C ILE A 473 -9.31 4.37 -8.18
N PRO A 474 -9.45 4.60 -9.50
CA PRO A 474 -10.51 3.95 -10.28
C PRO A 474 -10.22 2.49 -10.54
N ASN A 475 -8.94 2.13 -10.66
CA ASN A 475 -8.47 0.77 -10.83
C ASN A 475 -7.11 0.60 -10.15
N ILE A 476 -6.75 -0.64 -9.82
CA ILE A 476 -5.48 -0.92 -9.14
C ILE A 476 -4.30 -0.38 -9.95
N ILE A 477 -3.31 0.15 -9.25
CA ILE A 477 -2.03 0.59 -9.82
C ILE A 477 -0.97 -0.48 -9.60
N ARG A 478 -0.01 -0.58 -10.51
CA ARG A 478 1.10 -1.54 -10.39
C ARG A 478 2.25 -0.95 -9.61
N GLY A 479 1.99 -0.69 -8.32
CA GLY A 479 2.95 -0.10 -7.41
C GLY A 479 2.36 0.28 -6.05
N HIS A 480 3.13 1.01 -5.25
CA HIS A 480 2.72 1.42 -3.92
C HIS A 480 1.87 2.70 -3.96
N PRO A 481 0.73 2.79 -3.26
CA PRO A 481 -0.21 3.90 -3.44
C PRO A 481 0.21 5.22 -2.76
N ASN A 482 1.29 5.26 -1.96
CA ASN A 482 1.65 6.45 -1.19
C ASN A 482 1.90 7.68 -2.08
N ALA A 483 2.78 7.58 -3.08
CA ALA A 483 3.04 8.68 -4.01
C ALA A 483 1.81 9.05 -4.87
N PRO A 484 1.05 8.10 -5.43
CA PRO A 484 -0.22 8.38 -6.11
C PRO A 484 -1.23 9.16 -5.27
N ILE A 485 -1.33 8.89 -3.95
CA ILE A 485 -2.24 9.62 -3.06
C ILE A 485 -1.80 11.09 -2.91
N TYR A 486 -0.51 11.37 -2.80
CA TYR A 486 -0.01 12.76 -2.80
C TYR A 486 -0.33 13.47 -4.13
N MET A 487 -0.11 12.79 -5.26
CA MET A 487 -0.44 13.31 -6.59
C MET A 487 -1.94 13.64 -6.70
N ILE A 488 -2.81 12.73 -6.26
CA ILE A 488 -4.27 12.95 -6.24
C ILE A 488 -4.61 14.18 -5.40
N ALA A 489 -4.03 14.30 -4.20
CA ALA A 489 -4.29 15.43 -3.30
C ALA A 489 -3.84 16.76 -3.91
N GLU A 490 -2.67 16.81 -4.52
CA GLU A 490 -2.15 18.00 -5.21
C GLU A 490 -3.06 18.42 -6.38
N LYS A 491 -3.42 17.45 -7.24
CA LYS A 491 -4.29 17.70 -8.39
C LYS A 491 -5.66 18.21 -7.96
N ILE A 492 -6.31 17.55 -7.02
CA ILE A 492 -7.65 17.92 -6.57
C ILE A 492 -7.62 19.24 -5.80
N SER A 493 -6.54 19.56 -5.09
CA SER A 493 -6.38 20.88 -4.47
C SER A 493 -6.37 22.01 -5.52
N ASP A 494 -5.69 21.82 -6.64
CA ASP A 494 -5.71 22.79 -7.74
C ASP A 494 -7.07 22.84 -8.45
N GLU A 495 -7.77 21.71 -8.62
CA GLU A 495 -9.14 21.68 -9.14
C GLU A 495 -10.14 22.44 -8.23
N ILE A 496 -10.00 22.32 -6.90
CA ILE A 496 -10.81 23.07 -5.92
C ILE A 496 -10.54 24.58 -6.06
N LYS A 497 -9.27 24.99 -6.14
CA LYS A 497 -8.92 26.41 -6.32
C LYS A 497 -9.52 26.98 -7.61
N LYS A 498 -9.38 26.27 -8.74
CA LYS A 498 -9.98 26.66 -10.02
C LYS A 498 -11.50 26.79 -9.92
N TYR A 499 -12.15 25.82 -9.28
CA TYR A 499 -13.60 25.81 -9.11
C TYR A 499 -14.12 27.03 -8.35
N TYR A 500 -13.34 27.56 -7.39
CA TYR A 500 -13.69 28.74 -6.61
C TYR A 500 -13.03 30.04 -7.10
N GLY A 501 -12.36 30.04 -8.25
CA GLY A 501 -11.73 31.25 -8.84
C GLY A 501 -10.49 31.72 -8.08
N GLU A 502 -9.75 30.79 -7.46
CA GLU A 502 -8.54 31.07 -6.65
C GLU A 502 -7.22 30.68 -7.37
N LEU A 503 -7.29 30.25 -8.64
CA LEU A 503 -6.18 29.94 -9.56
C LEU A 503 -6.40 30.63 -10.89
#